data_6eb63a3ecda191409070b24736231690
#
_entry.id   6eb63a3ecda191409070b24736231690
#
_cell.length_a   1.000
_cell.length_b   1.000
_cell.length_c   1.000
_cell.angle_alpha   90.00
_cell.angle_beta   90.00
_cell.angle_gamma   90.00
#
_symmetry.space_group_name_H-M   'P 1'
#
loop_
_entity.id
_entity.type
_entity.pdbx_description
1 polymer ?
#
loop_
_entity_poly.entity_id
_entity_poly.type
_entity_poly.pdbx_seq_one_letter_code
_entity_poly.pdbx_strand_id
1 'polypeptide(L)'
;EILSGLVGSEMCIRDRAYFTARGRPTVPQDLHQHDCIRFRFDSGGLYRWEFARHGVQESINVNGPLTLTDQPLMVDAAVDGIGIAFVPDHLAVQALEDGRLERVLEDWCPAYPGLCLYYSGHRHVSGALRALIEMLREAV
;
A
#
# COMPACT_ATOMS: atom_id res chain seq x y z
N GLU A 1 -5.33 21.62 11.71
CA GLU A 1 -5.02 20.52 12.64
C GLU A 1 -5.13 19.21 11.88
N ILE A 2 -4.20 18.29 12.10
CA ILE A 2 -4.16 16.97 11.46
C ILE A 2 -4.45 15.94 12.54
N LEU A 3 -5.49 15.14 12.33
CA LEU A 3 -5.71 13.92 13.10
C LEU A 3 -5.03 12.77 12.34
N SER A 4 -3.92 12.29 12.86
CA SER A 4 -3.32 11.05 12.41
C SER A 4 -3.89 9.91 13.24
N GLY A 5 -4.62 9.01 12.62
CA GLY A 5 -5.36 8.00 13.36
C GLY A 5 -4.97 6.57 13.06
N LEU A 6 -4.49 6.26 11.90
CA LEU A 6 -4.12 4.89 11.53
C LEU A 6 -2.70 4.90 11.00
N VAL A 7 -1.81 4.20 11.69
CA VAL A 7 -0.50 3.87 11.13
C VAL A 7 -0.77 2.88 10.01
N GLY A 8 -0.46 3.27 8.77
CA GLY A 8 -0.54 2.43 7.59
C GLY A 8 0.85 2.09 7.07
N SER A 9 0.94 1.08 6.28
CA SER A 9 2.09 0.80 5.44
C SER A 9 1.61 0.35 4.06
N GLU A 10 2.37 0.68 3.02
CA GLU A 10 2.23 -0.01 1.75
C GLU A 10 3.08 -1.26 1.79
N MET A 11 2.66 -2.29 1.10
CA MET A 11 3.35 -3.57 1.10
C MET A 11 3.39 -4.21 -0.28
N CYS A 12 4.48 -4.92 -0.55
CA CYS A 12 4.58 -5.81 -1.70
C CYS A 12 3.97 -7.16 -1.33
N ILE A 13 2.98 -7.60 -2.09
CA ILE A 13 2.23 -8.85 -1.87
C ILE A 13 2.15 -9.68 -3.13
N ARG A 14 2.19 -11.00 -2.97
CA ARG A 14 2.00 -11.98 -4.03
C ARG A 14 1.59 -13.34 -3.48
N ASP A 15 1.03 -14.20 -4.33
CA ASP A 15 0.75 -15.60 -4.00
C ASP A 15 2.05 -16.40 -3.75
N ARG A 16 1.92 -17.41 -2.88
CA ARG A 16 3.03 -18.24 -2.43
C ARG A 16 3.67 -19.06 -3.56
N ALA A 17 2.85 -19.56 -4.49
CA ALA A 17 3.32 -20.44 -5.55
C ALA A 17 4.30 -19.73 -6.48
N TYR A 18 4.07 -18.46 -6.75
CA TYR A 18 4.98 -17.65 -7.54
C TYR A 18 6.38 -17.58 -6.93
N PHE A 19 6.46 -17.27 -5.62
CA PHE A 19 7.76 -17.14 -4.95
C PHE A 19 8.52 -18.47 -4.86
N THR A 20 7.80 -19.59 -4.81
CA THR A 20 8.42 -20.90 -4.87
C THR A 20 9.09 -21.14 -6.22
N ALA A 21 8.48 -20.68 -7.31
CA ALA A 21 8.98 -20.87 -8.66
C ALA A 21 10.06 -19.86 -9.09
N ARG A 22 9.95 -18.60 -8.64
CA ARG A 22 10.80 -17.50 -9.13
C ARG A 22 11.71 -16.85 -8.09
N GLY A 23 11.66 -17.31 -6.84
CA GLY A 23 12.39 -16.68 -5.74
C GLY A 23 11.66 -15.42 -5.22
N ARG A 24 12.17 -14.90 -4.12
CA ARG A 24 11.65 -13.70 -3.44
C ARG A 24 12.56 -12.51 -3.69
N PRO A 25 12.03 -11.34 -4.00
CA PRO A 25 12.84 -10.13 -4.02
C PRO A 25 13.35 -9.83 -2.61
N THR A 26 14.60 -9.48 -2.48
CA THR A 26 15.28 -9.13 -1.23
C THR A 26 15.61 -7.65 -1.12
N VAL A 27 15.71 -6.99 -2.25
CA VAL A 27 15.86 -5.53 -2.40
C VAL A 27 14.90 -5.01 -3.46
N PRO A 28 14.54 -3.71 -3.42
CA PRO A 28 13.60 -3.13 -4.38
C PRO A 28 14.00 -3.32 -5.84
N GLN A 29 15.30 -3.33 -6.14
CA GLN A 29 15.83 -3.51 -7.50
C GLN A 29 15.51 -4.88 -8.10
N ASP A 30 15.32 -5.91 -7.26
CA ASP A 30 14.96 -7.25 -7.72
C ASP A 30 13.59 -7.26 -8.41
N LEU A 31 12.72 -6.28 -8.12
CA LEU A 31 11.41 -6.12 -8.73
C LEU A 31 11.46 -5.96 -10.26
N HIS A 32 12.60 -5.52 -10.81
CA HIS A 32 12.81 -5.47 -12.26
C HIS A 32 12.81 -6.86 -12.93
N GLN A 33 13.02 -7.91 -12.14
CA GLN A 33 13.04 -9.31 -12.62
C GLN A 33 11.72 -10.03 -12.35
N HIS A 34 10.74 -9.32 -11.77
CA HIS A 34 9.43 -9.85 -11.42
C HIS A 34 8.32 -9.20 -12.23
N ASP A 35 7.24 -9.96 -12.42
CA ASP A 35 6.00 -9.43 -12.96
C ASP A 35 5.30 -8.62 -11.86
N CYS A 36 5.01 -7.34 -12.12
CA CYS A 36 4.36 -6.44 -11.17
C CYS A 36 3.03 -5.91 -11.72
N ILE A 37 2.10 -5.65 -10.82
CA ILE A 37 0.82 -5.02 -11.15
C ILE A 37 0.97 -3.52 -10.90
N ARG A 38 0.88 -2.72 -11.94
CA ARG A 38 1.10 -1.27 -11.88
C ARG A 38 -0.19 -0.55 -11.53
N PHE A 39 -0.09 0.48 -10.70
CA PHE A 39 -1.17 1.40 -10.43
C PHE A 39 -1.06 2.65 -11.31
N ARG A 40 -2.19 3.07 -11.88
CA ARG A 40 -2.30 4.30 -12.66
C ARG A 40 -3.25 5.27 -11.98
N PHE A 41 -2.81 6.49 -11.78
CA PHE A 41 -3.66 7.57 -11.29
C PHE A 41 -4.66 8.02 -12.36
N ASP A 42 -5.75 8.65 -11.95
CA ASP A 42 -6.74 9.27 -12.86
C ASP A 42 -6.11 10.33 -13.76
N SER A 43 -5.03 10.97 -13.30
CA SER A 43 -4.21 11.90 -14.11
C SER A 43 -3.43 11.23 -15.25
N GLY A 44 -3.45 9.89 -15.33
CA GLY A 44 -2.76 9.08 -16.33
C GLY A 44 -1.34 8.67 -15.96
N GLY A 45 -0.76 9.24 -14.90
CA GLY A 45 0.58 8.89 -14.42
C GLY A 45 0.62 7.50 -13.76
N LEU A 46 1.73 6.80 -13.93
CA LEU A 46 1.99 5.55 -13.22
C LEU A 46 2.57 5.84 -11.84
N TYR A 47 2.07 5.15 -10.83
CA TYR A 47 2.63 5.21 -9.49
C TYR A 47 4.01 4.54 -9.46
N ARG A 48 4.99 5.28 -8.98
CA ARG A 48 6.33 4.75 -8.69
C ARG A 48 6.31 4.18 -7.29
N TRP A 49 6.76 2.95 -7.13
CA TRP A 49 6.81 2.32 -5.83
C TRP A 49 7.92 2.94 -4.97
N GLU A 50 7.56 3.38 -3.79
CA GLU A 50 8.46 4.09 -2.89
C GLU A 50 8.85 3.19 -1.73
N PHE A 51 10.13 3.04 -1.53
CA PHE A 51 10.73 2.22 -0.48
C PHE A 51 11.66 3.06 0.37
N ALA A 52 11.79 2.71 1.64
CA ALA A 52 12.76 3.34 2.53
C ALA A 52 13.32 2.33 3.52
N ARG A 53 14.62 2.38 3.74
CA ARG A 53 15.31 1.55 4.74
C ARG A 53 16.50 2.29 5.29
N HIS A 54 16.61 2.38 6.63
CA HIS A 54 17.74 3.03 7.32
C HIS A 54 18.06 4.45 6.81
N GLY A 55 17.02 5.24 6.52
CA GLY A 55 17.16 6.60 6.01
C GLY A 55 17.47 6.73 4.51
N VAL A 56 17.64 5.61 3.81
CA VAL A 56 17.76 5.58 2.35
C VAL A 56 16.38 5.43 1.74
N GLN A 57 16.02 6.36 0.86
CA GLN A 57 14.77 6.31 0.08
C GLN A 57 15.08 5.88 -1.35
N GLU A 58 14.26 5.01 -1.87
CA GLU A 58 14.35 4.51 -3.25
C GLU A 58 12.98 4.56 -3.91
N SER A 59 12.95 4.85 -5.19
CA SER A 59 11.74 4.88 -5.99
C SER A 59 11.92 4.06 -7.25
N ILE A 60 11.11 3.03 -7.40
CA ILE A 60 11.25 2.03 -8.47
C ILE A 60 10.09 2.14 -9.46
N ASN A 61 10.41 2.23 -10.73
CA ASN A 61 9.45 2.00 -11.82
C ASN A 61 9.42 0.51 -12.12
N VAL A 62 8.33 -0.14 -11.77
CA VAL A 62 8.15 -1.57 -12.03
C VAL A 62 7.54 -1.82 -13.41
N ASN A 63 7.80 -3.01 -13.96
CA ASN A 63 7.22 -3.51 -15.19
C ASN A 63 6.30 -4.69 -14.90
N GLY A 64 5.36 -4.95 -15.77
CA GLY A 64 4.50 -6.11 -15.64
C GLY A 64 3.30 -6.11 -16.59
N PRO A 65 2.57 -7.23 -16.62
CA PRO A 65 1.54 -7.48 -17.62
C PRO A 65 0.25 -6.67 -17.40
N LEU A 66 0.04 -6.13 -16.20
CA LEU A 66 -1.24 -5.52 -15.82
C LEU A 66 -1.03 -4.11 -15.25
N THR A 67 -1.92 -3.20 -15.64
CA THR A 67 -2.01 -1.84 -15.07
C THR A 67 -3.47 -1.57 -14.69
N LEU A 68 -3.72 -1.20 -13.45
CA LEU A 68 -5.04 -0.96 -12.89
C LEU A 68 -5.13 0.45 -12.29
N THR A 69 -6.35 0.93 -12.12
CA THR A 69 -6.70 2.19 -11.44
C THR A 69 -7.42 1.96 -10.11
N ASP A 70 -7.60 0.69 -9.74
CA ASP A 70 -8.32 0.26 -8.55
C ASP A 70 -7.43 -0.65 -7.70
N GLN A 71 -7.15 -0.25 -6.47
CA GLN A 71 -6.23 -0.98 -5.59
C GLN A 71 -6.83 -2.30 -5.05
N PRO A 72 -8.11 -2.39 -4.64
CA PRO A 72 -8.73 -3.68 -4.31
C PRO A 72 -8.59 -4.72 -5.43
N LEU A 73 -8.80 -4.32 -6.67
CA LEU A 73 -8.63 -5.21 -7.83
C LEU A 73 -7.17 -5.65 -8.04
N MET A 74 -6.19 -4.83 -7.61
CA MET A 74 -4.78 -5.23 -7.60
C MET A 74 -4.52 -6.37 -6.61
N VAL A 75 -5.21 -6.38 -5.46
CA VAL A 75 -5.12 -7.47 -4.47
C VAL A 75 -5.67 -8.77 -5.09
N ASP A 76 -6.84 -8.70 -5.74
CA ASP A 76 -7.44 -9.86 -6.41
C ASP A 76 -6.52 -10.40 -7.51
N ALA A 77 -5.95 -9.53 -8.32
CA ALA A 77 -5.00 -9.91 -9.37
C ALA A 77 -3.71 -10.55 -8.79
N ALA A 78 -3.25 -10.10 -7.62
CA ALA A 78 -2.12 -10.71 -6.92
C ALA A 78 -2.47 -12.10 -6.39
N VAL A 79 -3.68 -12.30 -5.85
CA VAL A 79 -4.20 -13.61 -5.43
C VAL A 79 -4.27 -14.58 -6.62
N ASP A 80 -4.71 -14.08 -7.79
CA ASP A 80 -4.79 -14.87 -9.03
C ASP A 80 -3.41 -15.11 -9.69
N GLY A 81 -2.33 -14.67 -9.05
CA GLY A 81 -0.97 -14.96 -9.51
C GLY A 81 -0.50 -14.13 -10.71
N ILE A 82 -1.11 -13.00 -11.01
CA ILE A 82 -0.74 -12.16 -12.17
C ILE A 82 0.58 -11.41 -11.93
N GLY A 83 0.79 -10.88 -10.73
CA GLY A 83 1.98 -10.10 -10.43
C GLY A 83 2.13 -9.73 -8.95
N ILE A 84 3.28 -9.19 -8.58
CA ILE A 84 3.47 -8.55 -7.28
C ILE A 84 2.68 -7.24 -7.29
N ALA A 85 1.85 -7.01 -6.28
CA ALA A 85 1.15 -5.75 -6.07
C ALA A 85 1.78 -4.96 -4.92
N PHE A 86 1.74 -3.64 -5.03
CA PHE A 86 2.12 -2.70 -3.97
C PHE A 86 0.89 -1.91 -3.57
N VAL A 87 0.36 -2.20 -2.39
CA VAL A 87 -0.94 -1.72 -1.93
C VAL A 87 -0.90 -1.35 -0.44
N PRO A 88 -1.81 -0.48 0.02
CA PRO A 88 -2.01 -0.26 1.44
C PRO A 88 -2.35 -1.57 2.17
N ASP A 89 -1.76 -1.76 3.35
CA ASP A 89 -1.86 -2.98 4.16
C ASP A 89 -3.30 -3.40 4.46
N HIS A 90 -4.17 -2.44 4.79
CA HIS A 90 -5.56 -2.71 5.14
C HIS A 90 -6.38 -3.38 4.01
N LEU A 91 -5.96 -3.25 2.75
CA LEU A 91 -6.64 -3.89 1.62
C LEU A 91 -6.31 -5.38 1.49
N ALA A 92 -5.17 -5.82 2.03
CA ALA A 92 -4.67 -7.18 1.86
C ALA A 92 -4.79 -8.05 3.12
N VAL A 93 -5.27 -7.49 4.25
CA VAL A 93 -5.34 -8.18 5.56
C VAL A 93 -5.95 -9.56 5.44
N GLN A 94 -7.15 -9.67 4.86
CA GLN A 94 -7.86 -10.94 4.75
C GLN A 94 -7.09 -11.98 3.93
N ALA A 95 -6.52 -11.58 2.79
CA ALA A 95 -5.78 -12.49 1.92
C ALA A 95 -4.44 -12.96 2.53
N LEU A 96 -3.84 -12.12 3.40
CA LEU A 96 -2.64 -12.46 4.17
C LEU A 96 -2.98 -13.42 5.31
N GLU A 97 -4.05 -13.17 6.06
CA GLU A 97 -4.52 -14.05 7.15
C GLU A 97 -4.93 -15.43 6.63
N ASP A 98 -5.61 -15.48 5.47
CA ASP A 98 -5.99 -16.71 4.81
C ASP A 98 -4.80 -17.46 4.18
N GLY A 99 -3.60 -16.88 4.16
CA GLY A 99 -2.40 -17.43 3.55
C GLY A 99 -2.43 -17.49 2.02
N ARG A 100 -3.36 -16.77 1.36
CA ARG A 100 -3.43 -16.64 -0.11
C ARG A 100 -2.34 -15.73 -0.66
N LEU A 101 -1.92 -14.76 0.14
CA LEU A 101 -0.84 -13.84 -0.19
C LEU A 101 0.27 -13.90 0.86
N GLU A 102 1.47 -13.55 0.45
CA GLU A 102 2.62 -13.35 1.32
C GLU A 102 3.23 -11.98 1.07
N ARG A 103 3.84 -11.41 2.12
CA ARG A 103 4.57 -10.15 2.05
C ARG A 103 6.00 -10.39 1.61
N VAL A 104 6.55 -9.44 0.89
CA VAL A 104 7.99 -9.35 0.60
C VAL A 104 8.46 -7.92 0.78
N LEU A 105 9.76 -7.72 0.93
CA LEU A 105 10.40 -6.42 1.14
C LEU A 105 9.87 -5.66 2.38
N GLU A 106 9.47 -6.36 3.42
CA GLU A 106 8.89 -5.74 4.63
C GLU A 106 9.84 -4.72 5.26
N ASP A 107 11.14 -5.01 5.30
CA ASP A 107 12.16 -4.09 5.83
C ASP A 107 12.29 -2.78 5.02
N TRP A 108 11.75 -2.74 3.81
CA TRP A 108 11.77 -1.62 2.90
C TRP A 108 10.46 -0.84 2.85
N CYS A 109 9.43 -1.32 3.52
CA CYS A 109 8.09 -0.73 3.55
C CYS A 109 7.82 -0.13 4.94
N PRO A 110 8.36 1.06 5.25
CA PRO A 110 8.18 1.67 6.55
C PRO A 110 6.72 2.07 6.77
N ALA A 111 6.30 2.07 8.02
CA ALA A 111 5.01 2.61 8.39
C ALA A 111 4.95 4.11 8.10
N TYR A 112 3.82 4.59 7.62
CA TYR A 112 3.53 6.00 7.42
C TYR A 112 2.29 6.42 8.23
N PRO A 113 2.08 7.74 8.47
CA PRO A 113 0.92 8.21 9.20
C PRO A 113 -0.38 7.99 8.41
N GLY A 114 -0.84 6.82 8.17
CA GLY A 114 -2.06 6.38 7.53
C GLY A 114 -3.06 7.45 7.05
N LEU A 115 -4.35 7.18 7.17
CA LEU A 115 -5.39 8.14 6.81
C LEU A 115 -5.43 9.29 7.81
N CYS A 116 -5.38 10.51 7.31
CA CYS A 116 -5.45 11.73 8.11
C CYS A 116 -6.70 12.53 7.77
N LEU A 117 -7.38 13.03 8.79
CA LEU A 117 -8.42 14.03 8.61
C LEU A 117 -7.77 15.42 8.59
N TYR A 118 -7.86 16.09 7.45
CA TYR A 118 -7.41 17.48 7.31
C TYR A 118 -8.60 18.44 7.35
N TYR A 119 -8.55 19.41 8.24
CA TYR A 119 -9.60 20.42 8.33
C TYR A 119 -9.01 21.80 8.67
N SER A 120 -9.68 22.87 8.20
CA SER A 120 -9.26 24.23 8.49
C SER A 120 -9.53 24.57 9.95
N GLY A 121 -8.49 24.66 10.77
CA GLY A 121 -8.55 24.89 12.21
C GLY A 121 -8.87 26.32 12.64
N HIS A 122 -9.53 27.13 11.81
CA HIS A 122 -9.82 28.52 12.14
C HIS A 122 -11.05 28.66 13.03
N ARG A 123 -10.83 29.21 14.19
CA ARG A 123 -11.68 29.77 15.28
C ARG A 123 -13.03 29.14 15.60
N HIS A 124 -13.73 28.47 14.67
CA HIS A 124 -15.01 27.82 14.95
C HIS A 124 -15.14 26.49 14.23
N VAL A 125 -14.75 25.44 14.91
CA VAL A 125 -15.11 24.08 14.50
C VAL A 125 -16.59 23.88 14.80
N SER A 126 -17.41 23.60 13.79
CA SER A 126 -18.85 23.35 13.98
C SER A 126 -19.06 22.16 14.94
N GLY A 127 -20.21 22.16 15.66
CA GLY A 127 -20.52 21.03 16.56
C GLY A 127 -20.53 19.68 15.85
N ALA A 128 -21.01 19.62 14.63
CA ALA A 128 -21.02 18.40 13.82
C ALA A 128 -19.59 17.91 13.48
N LEU A 129 -18.70 18.83 13.08
CA LEU A 129 -17.31 18.47 12.81
C LEU A 129 -16.58 18.03 14.08
N ARG A 130 -16.85 18.65 15.22
CA ARG A 130 -16.30 18.24 16.51
C ARG A 130 -16.73 16.82 16.88
N ALA A 131 -18.04 16.51 16.74
CA ALA A 131 -18.54 15.17 17.00
C ALA A 131 -17.91 14.12 16.07
N LEU A 132 -17.73 14.44 14.79
CA LEU A 132 -17.02 13.57 13.85
C LEU A 132 -15.56 13.34 14.26
N ILE A 133 -14.85 14.38 14.68
CA ILE A 133 -13.47 14.29 15.16
C ILE A 133 -13.38 13.38 16.39
N GLU A 134 -14.30 13.54 17.35
CA GLU A 134 -14.34 12.71 18.57
C GLU A 134 -14.62 11.25 18.21
N MET A 135 -15.61 10.99 17.35
CA MET A 135 -15.94 9.64 16.88
C MET A 135 -14.77 8.96 16.18
N LEU A 136 -14.03 9.70 15.33
CA LEU A 136 -12.83 9.16 14.65
C LEU A 136 -11.68 8.90 15.62
N ARG A 137 -11.54 9.67 16.70
CA ARG A 137 -10.53 9.42 17.74
C ARG A 137 -10.82 8.19 18.58
N GLU A 138 -12.09 7.88 18.79
CA GLU A 138 -12.51 6.68 19.53
C GLU A 138 -12.43 5.39 18.69
N ALA A 139 -12.45 5.53 17.36
CA ALA A 139 -12.38 4.40 16.42
C ALA A 139 -10.94 3.94 16.10
N VAL A 140 -9.94 4.63 16.63
CA VAL A 140 -8.50 4.40 16.44
C VAL A 140 -7.89 4.02 17.78
#